data_9f1ce99dcf41e59ca3c87c21552e8911
#
_entry.id   9f1ce99dcf41e59ca3c87c21552e8911
#
_cell.length_a   1.000
_cell.length_b   1.000
_cell.length_c   1.000
_cell.angle_alpha   90.00
_cell.angle_beta   90.00
_cell.angle_gamma   90.00
#
_symmetry.space_group_name_H-M   'P 1'
#
loop_
_entity.id
_entity.type
_entity.pdbx_description
1 polymer ?
#
loop_
_entity_poly.entity_id
_entity_poly.type
_entity_poly.pdbx_seq_one_letter_code
_entity_poly.pdbx_strand_id
1 'polypeptide(L)'
;MDMIVQLLTGTSIGQSIFVLALVVSVGLLLSKIKLGGFSLGVTWVLFSGILAGHLGLSIDPTVLSFVKESGMVMFIFGIGMLVGPGFFSTFKQGGVQLNLLSVLSVFIAILTTYLIFYFSGTSIEAMVGIMAGAVTNTPALGATQETAKGLNGTISPDIGIGYALGYPMAIVGMILTTGGLKWVFRVKVDKESQLIEDREKARRKDALVFSVEVTNPAVYNKKVGEVKTLLDKHDFLISRIMYKSNGTIDMAHPQTTITEGDKLLIIAEQTDVDIICALIGHRIEMSDALWGKLDHRLISRRCLVTQGSINGKSIEELKLRSIYNVNISRVQRSGVHLIGKHDLHLQIGDSVILVGEEENVKRVEKILGNSANHLLRPNLSVLFFAILLGVLIGSIEIPLAGMPMPVKFGFSGGTLIVAILISNFGTRFKLNTHNTQSVNLMLKEFGITVFLACVGLSVGGDFFSKLIDGGYLWMGYALLITLIPLWITCVLGRYWLKLDYFTLLGFIAGTMTFAPALSLTPDASKNNIPAIRYATIYPLTLFVRVMLAQWMILLF
;
A
#
# COMPACT_ATOMS: atom_id res chain seq x y z
N MET A 1 28.37 -11.62 36.81
CA MET A 1 27.45 -12.72 36.44
C MET A 1 26.07 -12.51 37.06
N ASP A 2 26.00 -12.10 38.31
CA ASP A 2 24.72 -11.87 39.04
C ASP A 2 23.77 -10.85 38.40
N MET A 3 24.30 -9.77 37.83
CA MET A 3 23.49 -8.75 37.17
C MET A 3 22.75 -9.31 35.91
N ILE A 4 23.41 -10.14 35.13
CA ILE A 4 22.81 -10.76 33.94
C ILE A 4 21.75 -11.78 34.37
N VAL A 5 22.02 -12.56 35.40
CA VAL A 5 21.05 -13.51 35.96
C VAL A 5 19.82 -12.78 36.48
N GLN A 6 19.98 -11.68 37.22
CA GLN A 6 18.86 -10.83 37.70
C GLN A 6 18.06 -10.22 36.54
N LEU A 7 18.71 -9.85 35.44
CA LEU A 7 18.02 -9.33 34.25
C LEU A 7 17.29 -10.44 33.46
N LEU A 8 17.63 -11.70 33.64
CA LEU A 8 16.95 -12.83 32.98
C LEU A 8 15.83 -13.42 33.86
N THR A 9 16.00 -13.47 35.19
CA THR A 9 15.08 -14.17 36.11
C THR A 9 14.30 -13.24 37.04
N GLY A 10 14.56 -11.94 37.01
CA GLY A 10 13.88 -10.94 37.86
C GLY A 10 12.43 -10.68 37.41
N THR A 11 11.73 -9.80 38.18
CA THR A 11 10.34 -9.37 37.86
C THR A 11 10.24 -7.85 37.70
N SER A 12 11.37 -7.19 37.39
CA SER A 12 11.43 -5.74 37.27
C SER A 12 11.04 -5.25 35.87
N ILE A 13 10.65 -3.98 35.77
CA ILE A 13 10.40 -3.35 34.44
C ILE A 13 11.67 -3.39 33.58
N GLY A 14 12.87 -3.19 34.21
CA GLY A 14 14.15 -3.30 33.49
C GLY A 14 14.39 -4.69 32.88
N GLN A 15 14.06 -5.73 33.65
CA GLN A 15 14.10 -7.11 33.15
C GLN A 15 13.13 -7.30 31.97
N SER A 16 11.90 -6.82 32.09
CA SER A 16 10.90 -6.92 31.03
C SER A 16 11.39 -6.26 29.72
N ILE A 17 12.01 -5.08 29.81
CA ILE A 17 12.61 -4.38 28.65
C ILE A 17 13.77 -5.20 28.08
N PHE A 18 14.64 -5.76 28.95
CA PHE A 18 15.79 -6.55 28.51
C PHE A 18 15.34 -7.82 27.76
N VAL A 19 14.41 -8.59 28.31
CA VAL A 19 13.88 -9.82 27.69
C VAL A 19 13.21 -9.49 26.35
N LEU A 20 12.38 -8.44 26.30
CA LEU A 20 11.74 -8.01 25.06
C LEU A 20 12.77 -7.62 23.99
N ALA A 21 13.77 -6.81 24.37
CA ALA A 21 14.83 -6.40 23.46
C ALA A 21 15.67 -7.59 22.96
N LEU A 22 15.95 -8.56 23.84
CA LEU A 22 16.67 -9.78 23.50
C LEU A 22 15.88 -10.59 22.45
N VAL A 23 14.61 -10.89 22.72
CA VAL A 23 13.72 -11.64 21.83
C VAL A 23 13.61 -10.97 20.45
N VAL A 24 13.38 -9.65 20.45
CA VAL A 24 13.30 -8.89 19.20
C VAL A 24 14.61 -8.92 18.44
N SER A 25 15.74 -8.71 19.11
CA SER A 25 17.06 -8.69 18.47
C SER A 25 17.41 -10.03 17.84
N VAL A 26 17.21 -11.14 18.58
CA VAL A 26 17.43 -12.49 18.06
C VAL A 26 16.50 -12.78 16.89
N GLY A 27 15.22 -12.48 17.01
CA GLY A 27 14.24 -12.69 15.93
C GLY A 27 14.55 -11.89 14.67
N LEU A 28 14.97 -10.63 14.79
CA LEU A 28 15.37 -9.79 13.65
C LEU A 28 16.70 -10.26 13.02
N LEU A 29 17.63 -10.82 13.80
CA LEU A 29 18.83 -11.47 13.24
C LEU A 29 18.44 -12.71 12.44
N LEU A 30 17.57 -13.56 12.99
CA LEU A 30 17.07 -14.76 12.30
C LEU A 30 16.24 -14.39 11.05
N SER A 31 15.57 -13.24 11.02
CA SER A 31 14.79 -12.80 9.86
C SER A 31 15.63 -12.61 8.59
N LYS A 32 16.96 -12.48 8.71
CA LYS A 32 17.90 -12.42 7.58
C LYS A 32 18.16 -13.79 6.95
N ILE A 33 17.83 -14.88 7.64
CA ILE A 33 18.00 -16.24 7.14
C ILE A 33 16.96 -16.52 6.06
N LYS A 34 17.44 -16.95 4.90
CA LYS A 34 16.61 -17.40 3.78
C LYS A 34 16.63 -18.92 3.69
N LEU A 35 15.47 -19.53 3.88
CA LEU A 35 15.27 -20.97 3.71
C LEU A 35 14.74 -21.23 2.29
N GLY A 36 15.52 -21.90 1.44
CA GLY A 36 15.11 -22.13 0.05
C GLY A 36 14.85 -20.85 -0.79
N GLY A 37 15.53 -19.75 -0.45
CA GLY A 37 15.32 -18.44 -1.10
C GLY A 37 14.29 -17.54 -0.43
N PHE A 38 13.57 -18.02 0.60
CA PHE A 38 12.50 -17.27 1.30
C PHE A 38 12.89 -16.97 2.73
N SER A 39 12.43 -15.80 3.23
CA SER A 39 12.54 -15.44 4.64
C SER A 39 11.15 -15.40 5.28
N LEU A 40 11.03 -15.92 6.48
CA LEU A 40 9.85 -15.73 7.32
C LEU A 40 9.72 -14.26 7.81
N GLY A 41 10.73 -13.43 7.52
CA GLY A 41 10.73 -12.03 7.89
C GLY A 41 10.57 -11.82 9.40
N VAL A 42 9.74 -10.85 9.77
CA VAL A 42 9.48 -10.49 11.18
C VAL A 42 8.85 -11.64 11.98
N THR A 43 8.28 -12.67 11.33
CA THR A 43 7.70 -13.82 12.04
C THR A 43 8.74 -14.61 12.83
N TRP A 44 10.02 -14.53 12.49
CA TRP A 44 11.09 -15.09 13.32
C TRP A 44 11.09 -14.55 14.74
N VAL A 45 10.58 -13.33 14.93
CA VAL A 45 10.44 -12.73 16.28
C VAL A 45 9.42 -13.51 17.12
N LEU A 46 8.32 -13.99 16.51
CA LEU A 46 7.37 -14.88 17.19
C LEU A 46 8.06 -16.16 17.67
N PHE A 47 8.80 -16.83 16.80
CA PHE A 47 9.50 -18.08 17.16
C PHE A 47 10.63 -17.85 18.18
N SER A 48 11.32 -16.72 18.10
CA SER A 48 12.28 -16.28 19.12
C SER A 48 11.61 -16.09 20.48
N GLY A 49 10.41 -15.50 20.49
CA GLY A 49 9.60 -15.35 21.70
C GLY A 49 9.11 -16.68 22.26
N ILE A 50 8.65 -17.60 21.39
CA ILE A 50 8.25 -18.96 21.78
C ILE A 50 9.42 -19.70 22.45
N LEU A 51 10.60 -19.65 21.83
CA LEU A 51 11.80 -20.28 22.41
C LEU A 51 12.17 -19.67 23.76
N ALA A 52 12.15 -18.34 23.86
CA ALA A 52 12.45 -17.64 25.11
C ALA A 52 11.45 -17.99 26.22
N GLY A 53 10.15 -18.00 25.93
CA GLY A 53 9.10 -18.42 26.86
C GLY A 53 9.23 -19.89 27.28
N HIS A 54 9.60 -20.80 26.35
CA HIS A 54 9.89 -22.20 26.66
C HIS A 54 11.09 -22.37 27.60
N LEU A 55 12.11 -21.52 27.43
CA LEU A 55 13.29 -21.49 28.32
C LEU A 55 13.01 -20.84 29.68
N GLY A 56 11.76 -20.45 29.96
CA GLY A 56 11.34 -19.85 31.22
C GLY A 56 11.57 -18.35 31.34
N LEU A 57 11.96 -17.68 30.25
CA LEU A 57 12.01 -16.21 30.26
C LEU A 57 10.59 -15.65 30.23
N SER A 58 10.27 -14.83 31.22
CA SER A 58 8.94 -14.22 31.35
C SER A 58 9.05 -12.71 31.51
N ILE A 59 7.97 -12.03 31.21
CA ILE A 59 7.78 -10.59 31.43
C ILE A 59 6.59 -10.45 32.38
N ASP A 60 6.59 -9.40 33.22
CA ASP A 60 5.44 -9.08 34.05
C ASP A 60 4.14 -9.09 33.21
N PRO A 61 3.10 -9.82 33.62
CA PRO A 61 1.87 -9.98 32.82
C PRO A 61 1.19 -8.66 32.45
N THR A 62 1.25 -7.65 33.31
CA THR A 62 0.67 -6.32 33.06
C THR A 62 1.47 -5.58 31.99
N VAL A 63 2.81 -5.61 32.12
CA VAL A 63 3.73 -5.02 31.14
C VAL A 63 3.57 -5.73 29.78
N LEU A 64 3.53 -7.06 29.79
CA LEU A 64 3.33 -7.87 28.58
C LEU A 64 2.04 -7.51 27.84
N SER A 65 0.93 -7.40 28.58
CA SER A 65 -0.38 -7.05 28.01
C SER A 65 -0.38 -5.63 27.43
N PHE A 66 0.13 -4.65 28.18
CA PHE A 66 0.20 -3.27 27.71
C PHE A 66 1.08 -3.11 26.46
N VAL A 67 2.26 -3.71 26.46
CA VAL A 67 3.22 -3.63 25.34
C VAL A 67 2.65 -4.35 24.11
N LYS A 68 2.00 -5.51 24.29
CA LYS A 68 1.34 -6.25 23.22
C LYS A 68 0.22 -5.44 22.58
N GLU A 69 -0.70 -4.89 23.38
CA GLU A 69 -1.82 -4.10 22.87
C GLU A 69 -1.34 -2.80 22.21
N SER A 70 -0.37 -2.10 22.79
CA SER A 70 0.23 -0.89 22.20
C SER A 70 0.93 -1.19 20.86
N GLY A 71 1.69 -2.28 20.80
CA GLY A 71 2.34 -2.74 19.56
C GLY A 71 1.31 -3.05 18.46
N MET A 72 0.22 -3.74 18.81
CA MET A 72 -0.87 -4.06 17.90
C MET A 72 -1.54 -2.79 17.35
N VAL A 73 -1.87 -1.82 18.20
CA VAL A 73 -2.51 -0.56 17.79
C VAL A 73 -1.59 0.23 16.83
N MET A 74 -0.30 0.35 17.15
CA MET A 74 0.67 1.01 16.27
C MET A 74 0.82 0.31 14.92
N PHE A 75 0.87 -1.02 14.93
CA PHE A 75 0.92 -1.86 13.73
C PHE A 75 -0.29 -1.64 12.83
N ILE A 76 -1.49 -1.75 13.40
CA ILE A 76 -2.76 -1.60 12.69
C ILE A 76 -2.92 -0.17 12.15
N PHE A 77 -2.57 0.84 12.94
CA PHE A 77 -2.57 2.23 12.50
C PHE A 77 -1.63 2.44 11.30
N GLY A 78 -0.39 1.96 11.41
CA GLY A 78 0.59 2.06 10.32
C GLY A 78 0.10 1.42 9.02
N ILE A 79 -0.53 0.24 9.11
CA ILE A 79 -1.18 -0.42 7.97
C ILE A 79 -2.33 0.43 7.42
N GLY A 80 -3.25 0.88 8.27
CA GLY A 80 -4.41 1.67 7.86
C GLY A 80 -4.03 2.94 7.10
N MET A 81 -2.97 3.63 7.57
CA MET A 81 -2.42 4.80 6.90
C MET A 81 -1.78 4.49 5.53
N LEU A 82 -1.11 3.33 5.40
CA LEU A 82 -0.52 2.90 4.11
C LEU A 82 -1.57 2.49 3.09
N VAL A 83 -2.64 1.85 3.55
CA VAL A 83 -3.69 1.24 2.73
C VAL A 83 -4.79 2.23 2.36
N GLY A 84 -5.07 3.20 3.25
CA GLY A 84 -6.21 4.11 3.13
C GLY A 84 -6.32 4.87 1.82
N PRO A 85 -5.25 5.47 1.25
CA PRO A 85 -5.33 6.20 -0.01
C PRO A 85 -5.78 5.34 -1.20
N GLY A 86 -5.39 4.05 -1.18
CA GLY A 86 -5.77 3.07 -2.21
C GLY A 86 -7.14 2.44 -2.01
N PHE A 87 -7.65 2.40 -0.78
CA PHE A 87 -8.85 1.63 -0.43
C PHE A 87 -10.07 1.98 -1.27
N PHE A 88 -10.42 3.27 -1.36
CA PHE A 88 -11.60 3.72 -2.12
C PHE A 88 -11.33 3.84 -3.62
N SER A 89 -10.10 4.12 -4.04
CA SER A 89 -9.74 4.22 -5.46
C SER A 89 -9.84 2.86 -6.17
N THR A 90 -9.63 1.79 -5.44
CA THR A 90 -9.69 0.40 -5.92
C THR A 90 -11.05 0.03 -6.49
N PHE A 91 -12.12 0.61 -5.93
CA PHE A 91 -13.48 0.38 -6.44
C PHE A 91 -13.79 1.12 -7.75
N LYS A 92 -13.01 2.16 -8.11
CA LYS A 92 -13.25 3.00 -9.30
C LYS A 92 -12.53 2.52 -10.56
N GLN A 93 -11.44 1.74 -10.47
CA GLN A 93 -10.53 1.44 -11.58
C GLN A 93 -10.56 -0.03 -12.05
N GLY A 94 -11.75 -0.64 -12.13
CA GLY A 94 -11.86 -2.04 -12.62
C GLY A 94 -11.37 -3.10 -11.64
N GLY A 95 -11.06 -2.72 -10.39
CA GLY A 95 -10.66 -3.64 -9.31
C GLY A 95 -11.82 -4.40 -8.68
N VAL A 96 -13.07 -4.10 -9.04
CA VAL A 96 -14.27 -4.72 -8.44
C VAL A 96 -14.26 -6.24 -8.60
N GLN A 97 -13.95 -6.74 -9.78
CA GLN A 97 -13.93 -8.19 -10.04
C GLN A 97 -12.86 -8.92 -9.20
N LEU A 98 -11.66 -8.33 -9.09
CA LEU A 98 -10.58 -8.88 -8.28
C LEU A 98 -10.92 -8.85 -6.78
N ASN A 99 -11.54 -7.77 -6.33
CA ASN A 99 -11.98 -7.65 -4.94
C ASN A 99 -13.12 -8.62 -4.61
N LEU A 100 -14.09 -8.81 -5.51
CA LEU A 100 -15.13 -9.82 -5.33
C LEU A 100 -14.53 -11.23 -5.27
N LEU A 101 -13.57 -11.53 -6.14
CA LEU A 101 -12.88 -12.82 -6.12
C LEU A 101 -12.08 -13.02 -4.82
N SER A 102 -11.47 -11.96 -4.28
CA SER A 102 -10.75 -12.03 -3.02
C SER A 102 -11.68 -12.23 -1.82
N VAL A 103 -12.83 -11.55 -1.80
CA VAL A 103 -13.88 -11.77 -0.80
C VAL A 103 -14.41 -13.19 -0.87
N LEU A 104 -14.65 -13.73 -2.06
CA LEU A 104 -15.01 -15.14 -2.25
C LEU A 104 -13.95 -16.07 -1.67
N SER A 105 -12.66 -15.78 -1.90
CA SER A 105 -11.55 -16.55 -1.31
C SER A 105 -11.58 -16.54 0.23
N VAL A 106 -11.91 -15.39 0.83
CA VAL A 106 -12.04 -15.28 2.28
C VAL A 106 -13.21 -16.13 2.78
N PHE A 107 -14.36 -16.09 2.12
CA PHE A 107 -15.51 -16.92 2.49
C PHE A 107 -15.22 -18.41 2.36
N ILE A 108 -14.53 -18.84 1.28
CA ILE A 108 -14.12 -20.24 1.14
C ILE A 108 -13.14 -20.64 2.25
N ALA A 109 -12.22 -19.75 2.64
CA ALA A 109 -11.29 -20.02 3.74
C ALA A 109 -12.03 -20.22 5.07
N ILE A 110 -13.03 -19.37 5.36
CA ILE A 110 -13.87 -19.50 6.56
C ILE A 110 -14.69 -20.77 6.52
N LEU A 111 -15.32 -21.07 5.39
CA LEU A 111 -16.08 -22.32 5.22
C LEU A 111 -15.18 -23.54 5.41
N THR A 112 -13.97 -23.53 4.84
CA THR A 112 -12.99 -24.61 5.05
C THR A 112 -12.61 -24.73 6.52
N THR A 113 -12.36 -23.60 7.19
CA THR A 113 -12.04 -23.55 8.62
C THR A 113 -13.18 -24.10 9.45
N TYR A 114 -14.43 -23.70 9.16
CA TYR A 114 -15.61 -24.18 9.85
C TYR A 114 -15.82 -25.70 9.66
N LEU A 115 -15.66 -26.20 8.44
CA LEU A 115 -15.76 -27.65 8.19
C LEU A 115 -14.71 -28.44 8.96
N ILE A 116 -13.45 -27.95 8.97
CA ILE A 116 -12.39 -28.60 9.75
C ILE A 116 -12.72 -28.53 11.25
N PHE A 117 -13.18 -27.40 11.76
CA PHE A 117 -13.63 -27.25 13.15
C PHE A 117 -14.70 -28.29 13.50
N TYR A 118 -15.73 -28.42 12.66
CA TYR A 118 -16.86 -29.33 12.90
C TYR A 118 -16.44 -30.80 12.94
N PHE A 119 -15.51 -31.21 12.08
CA PHE A 119 -15.08 -32.62 11.99
C PHE A 119 -13.87 -32.96 12.88
N SER A 120 -13.07 -32.00 13.31
CA SER A 120 -11.83 -32.29 14.06
C SER A 120 -12.01 -32.28 15.58
N GLY A 121 -13.09 -31.66 16.11
CA GLY A 121 -13.26 -31.46 17.54
C GLY A 121 -12.22 -30.50 18.18
N THR A 122 -11.47 -29.76 17.37
CA THR A 122 -10.50 -28.75 17.83
C THR A 122 -11.27 -27.54 18.41
N SER A 123 -10.74 -26.89 19.47
CA SER A 123 -11.37 -25.70 20.05
C SER A 123 -11.48 -24.56 19.01
N ILE A 124 -12.52 -23.74 19.13
CA ILE A 124 -12.71 -22.60 18.20
C ILE A 124 -11.56 -21.60 18.29
N GLU A 125 -11.03 -21.36 19.47
CA GLU A 125 -9.88 -20.50 19.70
C GLU A 125 -8.64 -20.98 18.92
N ALA A 126 -8.32 -22.28 19.02
CA ALA A 126 -7.23 -22.87 18.24
C ALA A 126 -7.51 -22.76 16.75
N MET A 127 -8.73 -23.07 16.31
CA MET A 127 -9.10 -23.07 14.89
C MET A 127 -9.00 -21.67 14.26
N VAL A 128 -9.44 -20.62 14.97
CA VAL A 128 -9.31 -19.24 14.46
C VAL A 128 -7.85 -18.79 14.49
N GLY A 129 -7.07 -19.23 15.47
CA GLY A 129 -5.62 -19.05 15.48
C GLY A 129 -4.95 -19.68 14.25
N ILE A 130 -5.28 -20.96 13.97
CA ILE A 130 -4.79 -21.71 12.79
C ILE A 130 -5.19 -20.98 11.50
N MET A 131 -6.43 -20.52 11.39
CA MET A 131 -6.91 -19.78 10.22
C MET A 131 -6.12 -18.46 10.05
N ALA A 132 -5.95 -17.68 11.10
CA ALA A 132 -5.20 -16.42 11.03
C ALA A 132 -3.74 -16.65 10.59
N GLY A 133 -3.11 -17.73 11.06
CA GLY A 133 -1.79 -18.17 10.64
C GLY A 133 -1.78 -18.65 9.18
N ALA A 134 -2.71 -19.53 8.80
CA ALA A 134 -2.85 -20.11 7.46
C ALA A 134 -3.06 -19.06 6.35
N VAL A 135 -3.50 -17.86 6.71
CA VAL A 135 -3.68 -16.73 5.78
C VAL A 135 -2.74 -15.56 6.07
N THR A 136 -1.75 -15.77 6.92
CA THR A 136 -0.71 -14.79 7.32
C THR A 136 -1.27 -13.46 7.83
N ASN A 137 -2.47 -13.48 8.45
CA ASN A 137 -3.17 -12.27 8.88
C ASN A 137 -2.93 -11.98 10.37
N THR A 138 -1.84 -11.31 10.67
CA THR A 138 -1.50 -10.89 12.04
C THR A 138 -2.54 -9.93 12.67
N PRO A 139 -3.15 -8.97 11.95
CA PRO A 139 -4.26 -8.19 12.49
C PRO A 139 -5.45 -9.03 12.95
N ALA A 140 -5.80 -10.09 12.21
CA ALA A 140 -6.86 -11.02 12.61
C ALA A 140 -6.50 -11.76 13.90
N LEU A 141 -5.24 -12.16 14.08
CA LEU A 141 -4.76 -12.74 15.35
C LEU A 141 -5.00 -11.79 16.52
N GLY A 142 -4.59 -10.51 16.40
CA GLY A 142 -4.78 -9.53 17.44
C GLY A 142 -6.25 -9.28 17.77
N ALA A 143 -7.06 -9.10 16.73
CA ALA A 143 -8.51 -8.91 16.87
C ALA A 143 -9.21 -10.10 17.54
N THR A 144 -8.81 -11.33 17.19
CA THR A 144 -9.33 -12.56 17.79
C THR A 144 -8.97 -12.67 19.26
N GLN A 145 -7.71 -12.39 19.62
CA GLN A 145 -7.26 -12.39 21.01
C GLN A 145 -8.01 -11.36 21.86
N GLU A 146 -8.26 -10.16 21.30
CA GLU A 146 -9.02 -9.11 21.96
C GLU A 146 -10.47 -9.52 22.18
N THR A 147 -11.11 -10.13 21.17
CA THR A 147 -12.49 -10.62 21.26
C THR A 147 -12.61 -11.74 22.27
N ALA A 148 -11.71 -12.73 22.26
CA ALA A 148 -11.69 -13.83 23.22
C ALA A 148 -11.48 -13.33 24.67
N LYS A 149 -10.60 -12.33 24.87
CA LYS A 149 -10.42 -11.68 26.17
C LYS A 149 -11.70 -10.99 26.65
N GLY A 150 -12.44 -10.35 25.73
CA GLY A 150 -13.71 -9.70 26.04
C GLY A 150 -14.80 -10.69 26.48
N LEU A 151 -14.83 -11.90 25.90
CA LEU A 151 -15.79 -12.93 26.22
C LEU A 151 -15.44 -13.73 27.48
N ASN A 152 -14.18 -14.19 27.58
CA ASN A 152 -13.75 -15.17 28.55
C ASN A 152 -12.95 -14.55 29.73
N GLY A 153 -12.68 -13.24 29.69
CA GLY A 153 -11.80 -12.55 30.64
C GLY A 153 -10.30 -12.84 30.46
N THR A 154 -9.96 -13.92 29.74
CA THR A 154 -8.59 -14.40 29.50
C THR A 154 -8.38 -14.68 28.02
N ILE A 155 -7.10 -14.71 27.60
CA ILE A 155 -6.73 -15.09 26.23
C ILE A 155 -6.25 -16.53 26.27
N SER A 156 -6.89 -17.40 25.48
CA SER A 156 -6.44 -18.78 25.31
C SER A 156 -5.09 -18.82 24.60
N PRO A 157 -4.07 -19.51 25.13
CA PRO A 157 -2.79 -19.71 24.46
C PRO A 157 -2.95 -20.39 23.08
N ASP A 158 -3.96 -21.21 22.90
CA ASP A 158 -4.25 -21.97 21.69
C ASP A 158 -4.42 -21.09 20.45
N ILE A 159 -4.91 -19.84 20.61
CA ILE A 159 -5.01 -18.86 19.51
C ILE A 159 -3.60 -18.53 18.97
N GLY A 160 -2.65 -18.25 19.87
CA GLY A 160 -1.28 -17.92 19.51
C GLY A 160 -0.50 -19.12 18.96
N ILE A 161 -0.69 -20.30 19.55
CA ILE A 161 -0.07 -21.56 19.11
C ILE A 161 -0.60 -21.95 17.73
N GLY A 162 -1.92 -21.89 17.52
CA GLY A 162 -2.53 -22.14 16.22
C GLY A 162 -1.99 -21.22 15.11
N TYR A 163 -1.83 -19.94 15.43
CA TYR A 163 -1.20 -18.98 14.51
C TYR A 163 0.26 -19.34 14.20
N ALA A 164 1.04 -19.67 15.21
CA ALA A 164 2.46 -19.99 15.04
C ALA A 164 2.68 -21.25 14.20
N LEU A 165 1.84 -22.28 14.36
CA LEU A 165 1.87 -23.50 13.56
C LEU A 165 1.31 -23.28 12.14
N GLY A 166 0.30 -22.43 11.99
CA GLY A 166 -0.34 -22.15 10.71
C GLY A 166 0.52 -21.30 9.77
N TYR A 167 1.27 -20.35 10.31
CA TYR A 167 1.99 -19.37 9.50
C TYR A 167 3.05 -19.98 8.53
N PRO A 168 3.93 -20.89 8.94
CA PRO A 168 4.85 -21.55 8.01
C PRO A 168 4.12 -22.32 6.91
N MET A 169 2.99 -22.96 7.24
CA MET A 169 2.20 -23.74 6.29
C MET A 169 1.52 -22.84 5.25
N ALA A 170 1.17 -21.62 5.60
CA ALA A 170 0.69 -20.62 4.63
C ALA A 170 1.74 -20.33 3.55
N ILE A 171 3.00 -20.18 3.94
CA ILE A 171 4.11 -19.93 2.99
C ILE A 171 4.30 -21.15 2.08
N VAL A 172 4.32 -22.34 2.65
CA VAL A 172 4.39 -23.61 1.88
C VAL A 172 3.21 -23.68 0.89
N GLY A 173 1.99 -23.42 1.35
CA GLY A 173 0.78 -23.41 0.52
C GLY A 173 0.83 -22.39 -0.62
N MET A 174 1.35 -21.18 -0.38
CA MET A 174 1.56 -20.18 -1.42
C MET A 174 2.58 -20.63 -2.46
N ILE A 175 3.70 -21.22 -2.05
CA ILE A 175 4.72 -21.74 -2.97
C ILE A 175 4.14 -22.87 -3.82
N LEU A 176 3.43 -23.81 -3.20
CA LEU A 176 2.78 -24.91 -3.91
C LEU A 176 1.71 -24.39 -4.90
N THR A 177 0.95 -23.36 -4.51
CA THR A 177 -0.04 -22.76 -5.40
C THR A 177 0.62 -22.04 -6.57
N THR A 178 1.60 -21.17 -6.33
CA THR A 178 2.26 -20.40 -7.41
C THR A 178 2.99 -21.29 -8.40
N GLY A 179 3.73 -22.30 -7.90
CA GLY A 179 4.40 -23.30 -8.73
C GLY A 179 3.41 -24.21 -9.47
N GLY A 180 2.38 -24.68 -8.76
CA GLY A 180 1.34 -25.53 -9.32
C GLY A 180 0.53 -24.84 -10.42
N LEU A 181 0.17 -23.56 -10.25
CA LEU A 181 -0.52 -22.78 -11.30
C LEU A 181 0.30 -22.70 -12.59
N LYS A 182 1.62 -22.47 -12.47
CA LYS A 182 2.52 -22.44 -13.62
C LYS A 182 2.53 -23.76 -14.38
N TRP A 183 2.55 -24.87 -13.64
CA TRP A 183 2.56 -26.21 -14.22
C TRP A 183 1.20 -26.61 -14.80
N VAL A 184 0.10 -26.44 -14.04
CA VAL A 184 -1.26 -26.84 -14.46
C VAL A 184 -1.74 -26.04 -15.67
N PHE A 185 -1.53 -24.72 -15.67
CA PHE A 185 -1.95 -23.84 -16.77
C PHE A 185 -0.93 -23.74 -17.91
N ARG A 186 0.20 -24.48 -17.83
CA ARG A 186 1.30 -24.46 -18.82
C ARG A 186 1.69 -23.03 -19.21
N VAL A 187 1.87 -22.17 -18.23
CA VAL A 187 2.11 -20.73 -18.42
C VAL A 187 3.43 -20.49 -19.14
N LYS A 188 3.40 -19.81 -20.27
CA LYS A 188 4.58 -19.30 -20.97
C LYS A 188 4.87 -17.88 -20.50
N VAL A 189 5.62 -17.75 -19.39
CA VAL A 189 5.85 -16.51 -18.67
C VAL A 189 6.34 -15.38 -19.57
N ASP A 190 7.30 -15.64 -20.44
CA ASP A 190 7.89 -14.62 -21.32
C ASP A 190 6.86 -14.08 -22.34
N LYS A 191 5.99 -14.95 -22.87
CA LYS A 191 4.91 -14.51 -23.77
C LYS A 191 3.85 -13.69 -23.04
N GLU A 192 3.44 -14.10 -21.83
CA GLU A 192 2.48 -13.30 -21.05
C GLU A 192 3.10 -11.96 -20.64
N SER A 193 4.41 -11.93 -20.28
CA SER A 193 5.10 -10.69 -19.96
C SER A 193 5.14 -9.72 -21.13
N GLN A 194 5.48 -10.20 -22.34
CA GLN A 194 5.49 -9.38 -23.56
C GLN A 194 4.11 -8.82 -23.89
N LEU A 195 3.07 -9.66 -23.85
CA LEU A 195 1.69 -9.22 -24.08
C LEU A 195 1.23 -8.13 -23.11
N ILE A 196 1.71 -8.21 -21.88
CA ILE A 196 1.40 -7.21 -20.85
C ILE A 196 2.15 -5.92 -21.12
N GLU A 197 3.45 -5.99 -21.41
CA GLU A 197 4.24 -4.81 -21.77
C GLU A 197 3.66 -4.08 -22.98
N ASP A 198 3.22 -4.81 -24.00
CA ASP A 198 2.59 -4.23 -25.18
C ASP A 198 1.26 -3.56 -24.84
N ARG A 199 0.45 -4.18 -23.98
CA ARG A 199 -0.79 -3.57 -23.46
C ARG A 199 -0.54 -2.36 -22.56
N GLU A 200 0.50 -2.39 -21.75
CA GLU A 200 0.87 -1.24 -20.90
C GLU A 200 1.44 -0.10 -21.75
N LYS A 201 2.29 -0.39 -22.73
CA LYS A 201 2.76 0.61 -23.69
C LYS A 201 1.59 1.28 -24.41
N ALA A 202 0.58 0.49 -24.84
CA ALA A 202 -0.64 1.02 -25.45
C ALA A 202 -1.57 1.79 -24.49
N ARG A 203 -1.42 1.60 -23.17
CA ARG A 203 -2.23 2.26 -22.12
C ARG A 203 -1.52 3.38 -21.38
N ARG A 204 -0.21 3.54 -21.56
CA ARG A 204 0.56 4.58 -20.86
C ARG A 204 0.07 5.96 -21.29
N LYS A 205 -0.58 6.63 -20.36
CA LYS A 205 -0.93 8.05 -20.42
C LYS A 205 0.21 8.93 -19.91
N ASP A 206 1.47 8.51 -20.15
CA ASP A 206 2.61 9.30 -19.74
C ASP A 206 2.68 10.58 -20.57
N ALA A 207 2.82 11.72 -19.91
CA ALA A 207 3.01 12.99 -20.57
C ALA A 207 4.39 13.03 -21.26
N LEU A 208 4.38 13.06 -22.58
CA LEU A 208 5.55 13.14 -23.43
C LEU A 208 5.80 14.58 -23.82
N VAL A 209 7.09 14.98 -23.79
CA VAL A 209 7.53 16.30 -24.25
C VAL A 209 8.16 16.16 -25.61
N PHE A 210 7.68 16.91 -26.57
CA PHE A 210 8.19 16.90 -27.94
C PHE A 210 8.08 18.29 -28.58
N SER A 211 8.84 18.51 -29.63
CA SER A 211 8.88 19.77 -30.34
C SER A 211 8.28 19.61 -31.74
N VAL A 212 7.51 20.62 -32.15
CA VAL A 212 6.85 20.65 -33.47
C VAL A 212 7.15 21.99 -34.13
N GLU A 213 7.52 21.95 -35.41
CA GLU A 213 7.58 23.12 -36.26
C GLU A 213 6.23 23.32 -36.95
N VAL A 214 5.71 24.53 -36.89
CA VAL A 214 4.41 24.88 -37.44
C VAL A 214 4.49 24.95 -38.96
N THR A 215 3.89 23.97 -39.65
CA THR A 215 3.90 23.86 -41.11
C THR A 215 2.51 23.73 -41.71
N ASN A 216 1.47 23.55 -40.87
CA ASN A 216 0.10 23.38 -41.36
C ASN A 216 -0.60 24.74 -41.45
N PRO A 217 -1.08 25.16 -42.66
CA PRO A 217 -1.81 26.42 -42.83
C PRO A 217 -3.07 26.56 -41.98
N ALA A 218 -3.65 25.43 -41.55
CA ALA A 218 -4.87 25.43 -40.70
C ALA A 218 -4.68 26.11 -39.35
N VAL A 219 -3.44 26.24 -38.86
CA VAL A 219 -3.12 26.87 -37.57
C VAL A 219 -2.41 28.22 -37.71
N TYR A 220 -2.09 28.69 -38.92
CA TYR A 220 -1.46 29.99 -39.14
C TYR A 220 -2.33 31.12 -38.63
N ASN A 221 -1.70 32.08 -37.97
CA ASN A 221 -2.31 33.27 -37.38
C ASN A 221 -3.44 32.98 -36.36
N LYS A 222 -3.56 31.72 -35.89
CA LYS A 222 -4.48 31.37 -34.81
C LYS A 222 -3.80 31.54 -33.45
N LYS A 223 -4.62 31.84 -32.46
CA LYS A 223 -4.16 31.87 -31.06
C LYS A 223 -4.01 30.45 -30.52
N VAL A 224 -3.07 30.24 -29.60
CA VAL A 224 -2.87 28.95 -28.90
C VAL A 224 -4.19 28.41 -28.31
N GLY A 225 -5.02 29.30 -27.74
CA GLY A 225 -6.33 28.93 -27.23
C GLY A 225 -7.29 28.38 -28.30
N GLU A 226 -7.26 28.96 -29.50
CA GLU A 226 -8.08 28.51 -30.62
C GLU A 226 -7.60 27.16 -31.17
N VAL A 227 -6.28 26.96 -31.24
CA VAL A 227 -5.71 25.66 -31.65
C VAL A 227 -6.09 24.55 -30.66
N LYS A 228 -6.16 24.89 -29.36
CA LYS A 228 -6.62 23.95 -28.33
C LYS A 228 -8.07 23.55 -28.50
N THR A 229 -8.95 24.47 -28.92
CA THR A 229 -10.36 24.15 -29.19
C THR A 229 -10.56 23.29 -30.42
N LEU A 230 -9.65 23.34 -31.41
CA LEU A 230 -9.69 22.44 -32.58
C LEU A 230 -9.42 20.96 -32.22
N LEU A 231 -8.72 20.74 -31.12
CA LEU A 231 -8.38 19.43 -30.58
C LEU A 231 -9.00 19.18 -29.18
N ASP A 232 -10.24 19.61 -28.98
CA ASP A 232 -10.93 19.60 -27.67
C ASP A 232 -10.98 18.22 -26.98
N LYS A 233 -10.91 17.14 -27.79
CA LYS A 233 -10.89 15.76 -27.27
C LYS A 233 -9.49 15.25 -26.88
N HIS A 234 -8.44 16.01 -27.18
CA HIS A 234 -7.05 15.61 -26.96
C HIS A 234 -6.40 16.49 -25.89
N ASP A 235 -5.69 15.84 -25.00
CA ASP A 235 -5.08 16.51 -23.86
C ASP A 235 -3.63 16.89 -24.15
N PHE A 236 -3.40 18.17 -24.42
CA PHE A 236 -2.07 18.70 -24.61
C PHE A 236 -1.89 20.11 -24.02
N LEU A 237 -0.63 20.47 -23.78
CA LEU A 237 -0.21 21.78 -23.33
C LEU A 237 0.93 22.28 -24.22
N ILE A 238 0.77 23.45 -24.83
CA ILE A 238 1.87 24.18 -25.46
C ILE A 238 2.56 24.97 -24.33
N SER A 239 3.81 24.59 -24.03
CA SER A 239 4.58 25.15 -22.92
C SER A 239 5.34 26.40 -23.34
N ARG A 240 6.04 26.32 -24.50
CA ARG A 240 6.90 27.38 -25.02
C ARG A 240 6.70 27.52 -26.52
N ILE A 241 6.98 28.72 -27.02
CA ILE A 241 7.05 29.06 -28.45
C ILE A 241 8.40 29.74 -28.75
N MET A 242 9.05 29.32 -29.82
CA MET A 242 10.19 30.02 -30.42
C MET A 242 9.73 30.62 -31.72
N TYR A 243 9.78 31.93 -31.82
CA TYR A 243 9.35 32.64 -33.01
C TYR A 243 10.43 32.55 -34.13
N LYS A 244 10.00 32.16 -35.33
CA LYS A 244 10.88 32.12 -36.49
C LYS A 244 11.46 33.49 -36.83
N SER A 245 10.68 34.54 -36.59
CA SER A 245 11.02 35.93 -36.99
C SER A 245 12.26 36.48 -36.32
N ASN A 246 12.50 36.14 -35.04
CA ASN A 246 13.61 36.73 -34.25
C ASN A 246 14.34 35.71 -33.37
N GLY A 247 13.95 34.43 -33.40
CA GLY A 247 14.52 33.37 -32.57
C GLY A 247 14.26 33.50 -31.06
N THR A 248 13.40 34.44 -30.64
CA THR A 248 13.07 34.61 -29.22
C THR A 248 12.16 33.48 -28.76
N ILE A 249 12.37 33.06 -27.49
CA ILE A 249 11.56 32.05 -26.86
C ILE A 249 10.71 32.72 -25.78
N ASP A 250 9.42 32.43 -25.80
CA ASP A 250 8.46 32.89 -24.79
C ASP A 250 7.58 31.74 -24.28
N MET A 251 6.93 31.96 -23.12
CA MET A 251 5.89 31.07 -22.65
C MET A 251 4.65 31.21 -23.54
N ALA A 252 4.13 30.07 -24.01
CA ALA A 252 2.94 30.07 -24.83
C ALA A 252 1.69 30.40 -23.96
N HIS A 253 1.09 31.56 -24.18
CA HIS A 253 -0.18 31.98 -23.56
C HIS A 253 -1.38 31.63 -24.47
N PRO A 254 -2.61 31.52 -23.94
CA PRO A 254 -3.79 31.30 -24.77
C PRO A 254 -3.98 32.36 -25.87
N GLN A 255 -3.50 33.58 -25.64
CA GLN A 255 -3.56 34.70 -26.61
C GLN A 255 -2.34 34.77 -27.54
N THR A 256 -1.32 33.93 -27.34
CA THR A 256 -0.14 33.92 -28.20
C THR A 256 -0.55 33.48 -29.62
N THR A 257 -0.21 34.27 -30.62
CA THR A 257 -0.47 33.94 -32.03
C THR A 257 0.66 33.06 -32.57
N ILE A 258 0.29 32.01 -33.29
CA ILE A 258 1.21 31.06 -33.92
C ILE A 258 1.35 31.43 -35.38
N THR A 259 2.59 31.47 -35.87
CA THR A 259 2.90 31.79 -37.27
C THR A 259 3.67 30.65 -37.94
N GLU A 260 3.75 30.68 -39.27
CA GLU A 260 4.47 29.70 -40.06
C GLU A 260 5.94 29.56 -39.65
N GLY A 261 6.40 28.36 -39.38
CA GLY A 261 7.78 28.04 -39.02
C GLY A 261 8.15 28.35 -37.58
N ASP A 262 7.20 28.78 -36.76
CA ASP A 262 7.41 28.83 -35.31
C ASP A 262 7.62 27.43 -34.76
N LYS A 263 8.46 27.31 -33.72
CA LYS A 263 8.69 26.03 -33.06
C LYS A 263 7.98 26.01 -31.71
N LEU A 264 7.24 24.95 -31.47
CA LEU A 264 6.44 24.77 -30.26
C LEU A 264 6.96 23.62 -29.42
N LEU A 265 7.12 23.84 -28.12
CA LEU A 265 7.36 22.78 -27.14
C LEU A 265 6.01 22.33 -26.60
N ILE A 266 5.65 21.09 -26.90
CA ILE A 266 4.32 20.52 -26.58
C ILE A 266 4.48 19.38 -25.59
N ILE A 267 3.53 19.29 -24.67
CA ILE A 267 3.39 18.21 -23.69
C ILE A 267 2.03 17.57 -23.92
N ALA A 268 2.00 16.29 -24.29
CA ALA A 268 0.75 15.56 -24.56
C ALA A 268 0.88 14.09 -24.15
N GLU A 269 -0.25 13.38 -24.11
CA GLU A 269 -0.23 11.91 -23.99
C GLU A 269 0.39 11.29 -25.24
N GLN A 270 1.12 10.19 -25.09
CA GLN A 270 1.81 9.53 -26.22
C GLN A 270 0.86 9.13 -27.35
N THR A 271 -0.38 8.79 -27.04
CA THR A 271 -1.44 8.44 -28.00
C THR A 271 -1.89 9.60 -28.88
N ASP A 272 -1.67 10.83 -28.42
CA ASP A 272 -2.16 12.04 -29.09
C ASP A 272 -1.09 12.71 -29.94
N VAL A 273 0.18 12.29 -29.82
CA VAL A 273 1.32 12.93 -30.50
C VAL A 273 1.13 13.00 -32.01
N ASP A 274 0.72 11.88 -32.64
CA ASP A 274 0.58 11.82 -34.11
C ASP A 274 -0.55 12.73 -34.60
N ILE A 275 -1.65 12.80 -33.87
CA ILE A 275 -2.78 13.66 -34.20
C ILE A 275 -2.43 15.13 -34.05
N ILE A 276 -1.71 15.47 -32.97
CA ILE A 276 -1.24 16.85 -32.73
C ILE A 276 -0.25 17.27 -33.80
N CYS A 277 0.70 16.39 -34.17
CA CYS A 277 1.65 16.65 -35.25
C CYS A 277 0.92 16.83 -36.59
N ALA A 278 -0.06 15.99 -36.91
CA ALA A 278 -0.84 16.11 -38.16
C ALA A 278 -1.58 17.45 -38.27
N LEU A 279 -2.06 18.01 -37.13
CA LEU A 279 -2.74 19.31 -37.14
C LEU A 279 -1.78 20.50 -37.15
N ILE A 280 -0.67 20.43 -36.41
CA ILE A 280 0.22 21.59 -36.18
C ILE A 280 1.36 21.63 -37.20
N GLY A 281 2.00 20.47 -37.45
CA GLY A 281 3.15 20.42 -38.35
C GLY A 281 4.10 19.27 -38.05
N HIS A 282 5.34 19.40 -38.47
CA HIS A 282 6.32 18.34 -38.38
C HIS A 282 7.02 18.29 -37.02
N ARG A 283 7.16 17.07 -36.50
CA ARG A 283 7.96 16.82 -35.30
C ARG A 283 9.44 17.09 -35.61
N ILE A 284 10.11 17.83 -34.73
CA ILE A 284 11.53 18.17 -34.82
C ILE A 284 12.33 17.60 -33.63
N GLU A 285 13.59 17.25 -33.87
CA GLU A 285 14.49 16.77 -32.82
C GLU A 285 15.07 17.94 -32.02
N MET A 286 14.25 18.51 -31.15
CA MET A 286 14.66 19.57 -30.25
C MET A 286 14.26 19.20 -28.82
N SER A 287 15.23 18.77 -28.01
CA SER A 287 14.97 18.30 -26.64
C SER A 287 14.63 19.46 -25.68
N ASP A 288 13.94 19.14 -24.57
CA ASP A 288 13.64 20.09 -23.48
C ASP A 288 14.94 20.76 -22.94
N ALA A 289 16.06 20.02 -22.95
CA ALA A 289 17.39 20.55 -22.56
C ALA A 289 17.93 21.59 -23.54
N LEU A 290 17.65 21.46 -24.85
CA LEU A 290 18.02 22.43 -25.85
C LEU A 290 17.21 23.72 -25.71
N TRP A 291 15.91 23.62 -25.43
CA TRP A 291 15.07 24.76 -25.12
C TRP A 291 15.60 25.56 -23.93
N GLY A 292 16.06 24.87 -22.88
CA GLY A 292 16.65 25.51 -21.69
C GLY A 292 18.01 26.17 -21.94
N LYS A 293 18.79 25.65 -22.89
CA LYS A 293 20.08 26.25 -23.27
C LYS A 293 19.95 27.50 -24.16
N LEU A 294 18.89 27.53 -24.97
CA LEU A 294 18.64 28.63 -25.91
C LEU A 294 17.92 29.80 -25.24
N ASP A 295 17.23 29.58 -24.15
CA ASP A 295 16.52 30.59 -23.40
C ASP A 295 17.17 30.85 -22.03
N HIS A 296 17.90 31.95 -21.95
CA HIS A 296 18.56 32.41 -20.72
C HIS A 296 17.59 33.09 -19.73
N ARG A 297 16.37 33.41 -20.12
CA ARG A 297 15.38 34.12 -19.28
C ARG A 297 14.41 33.17 -18.58
N LEU A 298 14.02 32.08 -19.25
CA LEU A 298 13.10 31.09 -18.71
C LEU A 298 13.82 29.87 -18.16
N ILE A 299 13.70 29.65 -16.87
CA ILE A 299 14.21 28.45 -16.23
C ILE A 299 13.12 27.40 -16.09
N SER A 300 13.53 26.14 -16.12
CA SER A 300 12.70 24.99 -15.79
C SER A 300 13.22 24.38 -14.49
N ARG A 301 12.43 24.42 -13.42
CA ARG A 301 12.84 23.93 -12.10
C ARG A 301 11.84 22.97 -11.52
N ARG A 302 12.38 21.86 -10.96
CA ARG A 302 11.59 20.90 -10.22
C ARG A 302 11.32 21.43 -8.82
N CYS A 303 10.06 21.44 -8.40
CA CYS A 303 9.61 21.88 -7.10
C CYS A 303 8.73 20.80 -6.46
N LEU A 304 8.88 20.59 -5.16
CA LEU A 304 8.06 19.64 -4.41
C LEU A 304 6.93 20.39 -3.71
N VAL A 305 5.70 19.92 -3.88
CA VAL A 305 4.53 20.48 -3.18
C VAL A 305 4.55 19.99 -1.73
N THR A 306 4.83 20.92 -0.81
CA THR A 306 4.97 20.60 0.62
C THR A 306 4.08 21.45 1.52
N GLN A 307 3.45 22.49 0.97
CA GLN A 307 2.60 23.40 1.71
C GLN A 307 1.17 22.85 1.84
N GLY A 308 0.68 22.68 3.09
CA GLY A 308 -0.65 22.12 3.36
C GLY A 308 -1.79 22.90 2.74
N SER A 309 -1.65 24.23 2.60
CA SER A 309 -2.66 25.10 2.00
C SER A 309 -2.87 24.90 0.50
N ILE A 310 -1.94 24.21 -0.17
CA ILE A 310 -1.99 23.90 -1.61
C ILE A 310 -2.69 22.57 -1.87
N ASN A 311 -2.72 21.69 -0.87
CA ASN A 311 -3.27 20.35 -1.02
C ASN A 311 -4.75 20.39 -1.44
N GLY A 312 -5.07 19.72 -2.55
CA GLY A 312 -6.41 19.64 -3.10
C GLY A 312 -6.85 20.85 -3.94
N LYS A 313 -6.01 21.88 -4.10
CA LYS A 313 -6.31 23.01 -4.99
C LYS A 313 -5.96 22.65 -6.44
N SER A 314 -6.79 23.12 -7.38
CA SER A 314 -6.47 23.01 -8.80
C SER A 314 -5.37 24.00 -9.20
N ILE A 315 -4.65 23.70 -10.29
CA ILE A 315 -3.63 24.60 -10.85
C ILE A 315 -4.27 25.96 -11.22
N GLU A 316 -5.53 25.97 -11.67
CA GLU A 316 -6.26 27.18 -12.00
C GLU A 316 -6.54 28.03 -10.76
N GLU A 317 -6.99 27.43 -9.65
CA GLU A 317 -7.24 28.13 -8.38
C GLU A 317 -5.99 28.82 -7.83
N LEU A 318 -4.82 28.28 -8.10
CA LEU A 318 -3.54 28.86 -7.66
C LEU A 318 -3.14 30.10 -8.46
N LYS A 319 -3.73 30.32 -9.64
CA LYS A 319 -3.49 31.48 -10.53
C LYS A 319 -2.00 31.79 -10.77
N LEU A 320 -1.13 30.75 -10.73
CA LEU A 320 0.34 30.92 -10.81
C LEU A 320 0.76 31.58 -12.12
N ARG A 321 0.06 31.26 -13.20
CA ARG A 321 0.34 31.81 -14.52
C ARG A 321 -0.04 33.29 -14.63
N SER A 322 -1.19 33.68 -14.12
CA SER A 322 -1.69 35.05 -14.22
C SER A 322 -1.01 36.02 -13.24
N ILE A 323 -0.61 35.53 -12.03
CA ILE A 323 -0.04 36.39 -10.98
C ILE A 323 1.50 36.43 -11.08
N TYR A 324 2.13 35.28 -11.33
CA TYR A 324 3.59 35.13 -11.26
C TYR A 324 4.22 34.87 -12.62
N ASN A 325 3.45 34.75 -13.68
CA ASN A 325 3.94 34.33 -15.01
C ASN A 325 4.76 33.04 -14.95
N VAL A 326 4.31 32.05 -14.13
CA VAL A 326 4.92 30.73 -13.97
C VAL A 326 3.91 29.68 -14.36
N ASN A 327 4.35 28.74 -15.20
CA ASN A 327 3.53 27.63 -15.65
C ASN A 327 3.98 26.32 -14.98
N ILE A 328 3.01 25.47 -14.61
CA ILE A 328 3.27 24.07 -14.24
C ILE A 328 3.13 23.23 -15.51
N SER A 329 4.26 22.76 -16.02
CA SER A 329 4.28 21.99 -17.26
C SER A 329 3.95 20.52 -17.04
N ARG A 330 4.49 19.92 -15.99
CA ARG A 330 4.30 18.51 -15.63
C ARG A 330 4.19 18.35 -14.13
N VAL A 331 3.43 17.33 -13.73
CA VAL A 331 3.31 16.90 -12.34
C VAL A 331 3.68 15.43 -12.27
N GLN A 332 4.64 15.08 -11.43
CA GLN A 332 4.98 13.69 -11.14
C GLN A 332 4.36 13.29 -9.81
N ARG A 333 3.47 12.31 -9.85
CA ARG A 333 2.77 11.75 -8.69
C ARG A 333 2.98 10.24 -8.66
N SER A 334 3.59 9.73 -7.60
CA SER A 334 3.83 8.28 -7.43
C SER A 334 4.47 7.61 -8.65
N GLY A 335 5.42 8.29 -9.30
CA GLY A 335 6.13 7.78 -10.47
C GLY A 335 5.44 8.01 -11.82
N VAL A 336 4.18 8.48 -11.84
CA VAL A 336 3.43 8.78 -13.07
C VAL A 336 3.62 10.26 -13.45
N HIS A 337 3.88 10.52 -14.74
CA HIS A 337 3.99 11.87 -15.28
C HIS A 337 2.64 12.34 -15.82
N LEU A 338 2.07 13.37 -15.18
CA LEU A 338 0.80 13.98 -15.56
C LEU A 338 1.06 15.32 -16.25
N ILE A 339 0.18 15.68 -17.17
CA ILE A 339 0.20 17.02 -17.80
C ILE A 339 -0.31 18.05 -16.78
N GLY A 340 0.34 19.20 -16.68
CA GLY A 340 -0.08 20.31 -15.82
C GLY A 340 -1.32 21.03 -16.33
N LYS A 341 -2.47 20.36 -16.38
CA LYS A 341 -3.76 20.92 -16.80
C LYS A 341 -4.34 21.87 -15.74
N HIS A 342 -5.22 22.77 -16.15
CA HIS A 342 -5.86 23.74 -15.27
C HIS A 342 -6.69 23.09 -14.15
N ASP A 343 -7.39 22.00 -14.45
CA ASP A 343 -8.25 21.25 -13.55
C ASP A 343 -7.51 20.22 -12.68
N LEU A 344 -6.20 20.03 -12.89
CA LEU A 344 -5.40 19.10 -12.10
C LEU A 344 -5.24 19.64 -10.67
N HIS A 345 -5.75 18.88 -9.70
CA HIS A 345 -5.61 19.19 -8.28
C HIS A 345 -4.26 18.71 -7.76
N LEU A 346 -3.47 19.63 -7.21
CA LEU A 346 -2.17 19.31 -6.62
C LEU A 346 -2.32 18.62 -5.27
N GLN A 347 -1.40 17.71 -4.98
CA GLN A 347 -1.32 17.00 -3.71
C GLN A 347 0.04 17.20 -3.05
N ILE A 348 0.07 17.13 -1.72
CA ILE A 348 1.34 17.10 -0.99
C ILE A 348 2.13 15.89 -1.45
N GLY A 349 3.43 16.10 -1.74
CA GLY A 349 4.30 15.07 -2.30
C GLY A 349 4.38 15.06 -3.82
N ASP A 350 3.54 15.83 -4.52
CA ASP A 350 3.69 16.01 -5.97
C ASP A 350 5.00 16.72 -6.29
N SER A 351 5.71 16.21 -7.29
CA SER A 351 6.86 16.89 -7.87
C SER A 351 6.42 17.60 -9.15
N VAL A 352 6.39 18.93 -9.12
CA VAL A 352 5.95 19.77 -10.24
C VAL A 352 7.14 20.37 -10.96
N ILE A 353 7.04 20.53 -12.27
CA ILE A 353 8.01 21.26 -13.07
C ILE A 353 7.46 22.66 -13.35
N LEU A 354 8.11 23.65 -12.72
CA LEU A 354 7.82 25.06 -12.88
C LEU A 354 8.62 25.62 -14.06
N VAL A 355 7.99 26.42 -14.91
CA VAL A 355 8.61 27.12 -16.03
C VAL A 355 8.27 28.60 -15.92
N GLY A 356 9.29 29.45 -15.92
CA GLY A 356 9.13 30.90 -15.80
C GLY A 356 10.47 31.60 -15.55
N GLU A 357 10.45 32.91 -15.34
CA GLU A 357 11.62 33.67 -14.94
C GLU A 357 12.11 33.27 -13.55
N GLU A 358 13.42 33.30 -13.32
CA GLU A 358 14.03 32.76 -12.10
C GLU A 358 13.47 33.37 -10.81
N GLU A 359 13.26 34.67 -10.77
CA GLU A 359 12.70 35.33 -9.58
C GLU A 359 11.26 34.89 -9.29
N ASN A 360 10.44 34.78 -10.34
CA ASN A 360 9.05 34.37 -10.24
C ASN A 360 8.94 32.89 -9.84
N VAL A 361 9.80 32.03 -10.39
CA VAL A 361 9.89 30.62 -9.99
C VAL A 361 10.27 30.50 -8.52
N LYS A 362 11.24 31.28 -8.02
CA LYS A 362 11.59 31.31 -6.59
C LYS A 362 10.44 31.75 -5.68
N ARG A 363 9.60 32.70 -6.14
CA ARG A 363 8.38 33.11 -5.40
C ARG A 363 7.36 31.99 -5.35
N VAL A 364 7.13 31.31 -6.47
CA VAL A 364 6.21 30.16 -6.55
C VAL A 364 6.72 28.96 -5.74
N GLU A 365 8.03 28.69 -5.72
CA GLU A 365 8.64 27.67 -4.86
C GLU A 365 8.30 27.90 -3.38
N LYS A 366 8.34 29.14 -2.90
CA LYS A 366 7.93 29.46 -1.51
C LYS A 366 6.44 29.21 -1.26
N ILE A 367 5.59 29.48 -2.26
CA ILE A 367 4.13 29.24 -2.16
C ILE A 367 3.85 27.73 -2.11
N LEU A 368 4.53 26.93 -2.94
CA LEU A 368 4.38 25.48 -2.98
C LEU A 368 5.09 24.79 -1.80
N GLY A 369 6.05 25.49 -1.17
CA GLY A 369 6.78 25.05 0.01
C GLY A 369 8.17 24.50 -0.29
N ASN A 370 8.37 23.73 -1.35
CA ASN A 370 9.63 23.12 -1.84
C ASN A 370 10.64 22.68 -0.77
N SER A 371 10.13 22.22 0.37
CA SER A 371 10.95 21.83 1.52
C SER A 371 10.79 20.34 1.82
N ALA A 372 11.73 19.52 1.36
CA ALA A 372 11.76 18.10 1.67
C ALA A 372 11.73 17.85 3.21
N ASN A 373 12.34 18.74 3.99
CA ASN A 373 12.38 18.64 5.45
C ASN A 373 10.99 18.76 6.11
N HIS A 374 10.06 19.50 5.51
CA HIS A 374 8.68 19.58 6.00
C HIS A 374 7.89 18.28 5.81
N LEU A 375 8.20 17.51 4.77
CA LEU A 375 7.61 16.19 4.54
C LEU A 375 8.22 15.11 5.43
N LEU A 376 9.43 15.32 5.93
CA LEU A 376 10.13 14.33 6.77
C LEU A 376 9.68 14.34 8.24
N ARG A 377 9.02 15.40 8.70
CA ARG A 377 8.58 15.50 10.09
C ARG A 377 7.23 14.78 10.27
N PRO A 378 7.15 13.75 11.13
CA PRO A 378 5.90 13.08 11.43
C PRO A 378 4.95 14.00 12.18
N ASN A 379 3.66 13.95 11.84
CA ASN A 379 2.63 14.67 12.57
C ASN A 379 2.11 13.82 13.74
N LEU A 380 2.78 13.90 14.88
CA LEU A 380 2.42 13.12 16.07
C LEU A 380 1.02 13.45 16.59
N SER A 381 0.57 14.71 16.45
CA SER A 381 -0.77 15.10 16.92
C SER A 381 -1.86 14.34 16.19
N VAL A 382 -1.74 14.19 14.86
CA VAL A 382 -2.69 13.41 14.06
C VAL A 382 -2.61 11.92 14.40
N LEU A 383 -1.38 11.40 14.63
CA LEU A 383 -1.18 10.01 15.04
C LEU A 383 -1.94 9.71 16.34
N PHE A 384 -1.69 10.46 17.41
CA PHE A 384 -2.31 10.20 18.72
C PHE A 384 -3.81 10.49 18.70
N PHE A 385 -4.26 11.51 17.98
CA PHE A 385 -5.70 11.79 17.82
C PHE A 385 -6.41 10.65 17.07
N ALA A 386 -5.79 10.11 16.04
CA ALA A 386 -6.35 8.98 15.29
C ALA A 386 -6.39 7.70 16.13
N ILE A 387 -5.36 7.43 16.93
CA ILE A 387 -5.36 6.29 17.87
C ILE A 387 -6.46 6.48 18.91
N LEU A 388 -6.59 7.69 19.51
CA LEU A 388 -7.67 8.01 20.45
C LEU A 388 -9.04 7.73 19.86
N LEU A 389 -9.32 8.25 18.67
CA LEU A 389 -10.59 8.00 17.97
C LEU A 389 -10.77 6.51 17.63
N GLY A 390 -9.69 5.83 17.24
CA GLY A 390 -9.69 4.39 16.94
C GLY A 390 -10.09 3.55 18.16
N VAL A 391 -9.51 3.86 19.32
CA VAL A 391 -9.85 3.20 20.59
C VAL A 391 -11.30 3.50 20.99
N LEU A 392 -11.75 4.76 20.86
CA LEU A 392 -13.13 5.14 21.16
C LEU A 392 -14.14 4.39 20.26
N ILE A 393 -13.91 4.40 18.93
CA ILE A 393 -14.80 3.70 17.99
C ILE A 393 -14.74 2.19 18.20
N GLY A 394 -13.54 1.65 18.47
CA GLY A 394 -13.36 0.23 18.77
C GLY A 394 -14.07 -0.23 20.03
N SER A 395 -14.26 0.66 21.00
CA SER A 395 -14.94 0.38 22.27
C SER A 395 -16.47 0.49 22.21
N ILE A 396 -17.03 0.99 21.07
CA ILE A 396 -18.49 1.11 20.91
C ILE A 396 -19.12 -0.27 20.90
N GLU A 397 -20.09 -0.47 21.79
CA GLU A 397 -20.89 -1.67 21.88
C GLU A 397 -22.06 -1.62 20.89
N ILE A 398 -22.09 -2.55 19.94
CA ILE A 398 -23.15 -2.66 18.94
C ILE A 398 -24.02 -3.86 19.30
N PRO A 399 -25.23 -3.65 19.82
CA PRO A 399 -26.15 -4.74 20.09
C PRO A 399 -26.67 -5.32 18.77
N LEU A 400 -26.36 -6.58 18.49
CA LEU A 400 -26.87 -7.31 17.33
C LEU A 400 -27.90 -8.35 17.80
N ALA A 401 -29.08 -8.36 17.15
CA ALA A 401 -30.11 -9.31 17.46
C ALA A 401 -29.61 -10.75 17.22
N GLY A 402 -29.81 -11.62 18.23
CA GLY A 402 -29.36 -13.01 18.17
C GLY A 402 -27.96 -13.28 18.69
N MET A 403 -27.23 -12.28 19.16
CA MET A 403 -25.91 -12.47 19.81
C MET A 403 -26.05 -12.39 21.34
N PRO A 404 -25.33 -13.24 22.10
CA PRO A 404 -25.40 -13.26 23.57
C PRO A 404 -24.75 -12.02 24.20
N MET A 405 -23.88 -11.32 23.48
CA MET A 405 -23.20 -10.11 23.94
C MET A 405 -23.10 -9.07 22.82
N PRO A 406 -23.03 -7.75 23.15
CA PRO A 406 -22.82 -6.72 22.14
C PRO A 406 -21.46 -6.88 21.47
N VAL A 407 -21.43 -6.73 20.16
CA VAL A 407 -20.21 -6.82 19.34
C VAL A 407 -19.44 -5.51 19.42
N LYS A 408 -18.13 -5.59 19.60
CA LYS A 408 -17.20 -4.43 19.52
C LYS A 408 -16.29 -4.62 18.32
N PHE A 409 -15.91 -3.54 17.67
CA PHE A 409 -14.84 -3.61 16.66
C PHE A 409 -13.46 -3.93 17.28
N GLY A 410 -13.32 -3.71 18.59
CA GLY A 410 -12.06 -3.82 19.31
C GLY A 410 -11.05 -2.71 18.96
N PHE A 411 -9.95 -2.65 19.68
CA PHE A 411 -8.91 -1.63 19.44
C PHE A 411 -8.29 -1.77 18.05
N SER A 412 -8.13 -2.98 17.56
CA SER A 412 -7.60 -3.27 16.23
C SER A 412 -8.55 -2.83 15.12
N GLY A 413 -9.82 -3.23 15.17
CA GLY A 413 -10.82 -2.88 14.16
C GLY A 413 -11.11 -1.38 14.12
N GLY A 414 -11.33 -0.75 15.29
CA GLY A 414 -11.58 0.68 15.40
C GLY A 414 -10.40 1.51 14.88
N THR A 415 -9.18 1.17 15.27
CA THR A 415 -7.97 1.86 14.80
C THR A 415 -7.77 1.70 13.29
N LEU A 416 -8.06 0.52 12.72
CA LEU A 416 -7.99 0.29 11.28
C LEU A 416 -8.97 1.18 10.52
N ILE A 417 -10.23 1.22 10.95
CA ILE A 417 -11.28 2.05 10.33
C ILE A 417 -10.88 3.52 10.34
N VAL A 418 -10.48 4.04 11.51
CA VAL A 418 -10.09 5.45 11.67
C VAL A 418 -8.87 5.79 10.83
N ALA A 419 -7.85 4.93 10.82
CA ALA A 419 -6.64 5.16 10.03
C ALA A 419 -6.93 5.20 8.53
N ILE A 420 -7.77 4.29 8.02
CA ILE A 420 -8.22 4.30 6.60
C ILE A 420 -9.00 5.59 6.29
N LEU A 421 -9.94 5.99 7.14
CA LEU A 421 -10.76 7.19 6.94
C LEU A 421 -9.91 8.47 6.97
N ILE A 422 -9.03 8.61 7.96
CA ILE A 422 -8.15 9.77 8.10
C ILE A 422 -7.16 9.84 6.93
N SER A 423 -6.58 8.72 6.53
CA SER A 423 -5.64 8.67 5.42
C SER A 423 -6.27 9.08 4.08
N ASN A 424 -7.55 8.74 3.85
CA ASN A 424 -8.25 9.06 2.60
C ASN A 424 -8.97 10.41 2.63
N PHE A 425 -9.65 10.72 3.73
CA PHE A 425 -10.52 11.91 3.83
C PHE A 425 -9.92 13.05 4.67
N GLY A 426 -8.87 12.81 5.44
CA GLY A 426 -8.33 13.79 6.37
C GLY A 426 -7.91 15.10 5.69
N THR A 427 -7.44 15.05 4.46
CA THR A 427 -7.11 16.24 3.66
C THR A 427 -8.32 17.13 3.36
N ARG A 428 -9.54 16.55 3.22
CA ARG A 428 -10.78 17.30 3.03
C ARG A 428 -11.16 18.10 4.28
N PHE A 429 -10.79 17.62 5.46
CA PHE A 429 -11.02 18.29 6.73
C PHE A 429 -9.86 19.22 7.13
N LYS A 430 -8.96 19.58 6.19
CA LYS A 430 -7.78 20.42 6.42
C LYS A 430 -6.83 19.85 7.49
N LEU A 431 -6.97 18.58 7.84
CA LEU A 431 -6.02 17.90 8.70
C LEU A 431 -4.74 17.64 7.90
N ASN A 432 -3.61 18.03 8.43
CA ASN A 432 -2.33 17.68 7.83
C ASN A 432 -2.01 16.22 8.16
N THR A 433 -2.69 15.31 7.45
CA THR A 433 -2.59 13.85 7.65
C THR A 433 -1.40 13.23 6.95
N HIS A 434 -0.54 14.06 6.34
CA HIS A 434 0.61 13.58 5.62
C HIS A 434 1.68 13.10 6.63
N ASN A 435 1.66 11.82 6.93
CA ASN A 435 2.83 11.12 7.46
C ASN A 435 3.64 10.57 6.29
N THR A 436 4.95 10.70 6.38
CA THR A 436 5.83 10.09 5.36
C THR A 436 5.59 8.59 5.31
N GLN A 437 5.71 8.00 4.13
CA GLN A 437 5.65 6.55 3.97
C GLN A 437 6.61 5.83 4.92
N SER A 438 7.80 6.41 5.16
CA SER A 438 8.79 5.88 6.09
C SER A 438 8.30 5.82 7.54
N VAL A 439 7.55 6.83 8.01
CA VAL A 439 6.96 6.84 9.37
C VAL A 439 5.89 5.77 9.50
N ASN A 440 5.00 5.64 8.51
CA ASN A 440 3.96 4.61 8.53
C ASN A 440 4.56 3.20 8.47
N LEU A 441 5.61 3.00 7.66
CA LEU A 441 6.36 1.75 7.63
C LEU A 441 7.04 1.45 8.96
N MET A 442 7.67 2.46 9.59
CA MET A 442 8.31 2.30 10.90
C MET A 442 7.29 1.90 11.97
N LEU A 443 6.13 2.57 12.03
CA LEU A 443 5.06 2.23 12.98
C LEU A 443 4.55 0.80 12.76
N LYS A 444 4.34 0.42 11.50
CA LYS A 444 3.94 -0.94 11.13
C LYS A 444 4.99 -1.97 11.56
N GLU A 445 6.26 -1.79 11.18
CA GLU A 445 7.33 -2.77 11.47
C GLU A 445 7.64 -2.83 12.97
N PHE A 446 7.71 -1.71 13.66
CA PHE A 446 7.91 -1.67 15.12
C PHE A 446 6.74 -2.33 15.85
N GLY A 447 5.52 -1.95 15.50
CA GLY A 447 4.32 -2.47 16.16
C GLY A 447 4.16 -3.98 15.98
N ILE A 448 4.32 -4.51 14.76
CA ILE A 448 4.24 -5.96 14.51
C ILE A 448 5.35 -6.73 15.22
N THR A 449 6.56 -6.19 15.24
CA THR A 449 7.72 -6.82 15.89
C THR A 449 7.48 -6.98 17.39
N VAL A 450 7.07 -5.91 18.06
CA VAL A 450 6.78 -5.91 19.50
C VAL A 450 5.58 -6.81 19.80
N PHE A 451 4.51 -6.73 19.00
CA PHE A 451 3.33 -7.58 19.16
C PHE A 451 3.68 -9.07 19.06
N LEU A 452 4.42 -9.47 18.02
CA LEU A 452 4.80 -10.88 17.81
C LEU A 452 5.75 -11.40 18.89
N ALA A 453 6.67 -10.56 19.41
CA ALA A 453 7.53 -10.93 20.53
C ALA A 453 6.70 -11.25 21.78
N CYS A 454 5.74 -10.39 22.11
CA CYS A 454 4.85 -10.60 23.26
C CYS A 454 3.95 -11.83 23.08
N VAL A 455 3.39 -12.05 21.89
CA VAL A 455 2.60 -13.26 21.60
C VAL A 455 3.47 -14.50 21.76
N GLY A 456 4.69 -14.52 21.19
CA GLY A 456 5.61 -15.63 21.31
C GLY A 456 5.95 -15.98 22.76
N LEU A 457 6.29 -14.96 23.55
CA LEU A 457 6.58 -15.13 24.98
C LEU A 457 5.38 -15.70 25.76
N SER A 458 4.16 -15.24 25.43
CA SER A 458 2.94 -15.69 26.15
C SER A 458 2.56 -17.14 25.86
N VAL A 459 2.94 -17.70 24.71
CA VAL A 459 2.56 -19.07 24.32
C VAL A 459 3.73 -20.07 24.42
N GLY A 460 4.96 -19.57 24.70
CA GLY A 460 6.18 -20.37 24.63
C GLY A 460 6.20 -21.55 25.61
N GLY A 461 5.61 -21.39 26.80
CA GLY A 461 5.53 -22.44 27.81
C GLY A 461 4.77 -23.67 27.34
N ASP A 462 3.64 -23.46 26.62
CA ASP A 462 2.73 -24.54 26.23
C ASP A 462 2.96 -25.02 24.80
N PHE A 463 3.77 -24.32 24.00
CA PHE A 463 3.89 -24.55 22.58
C PHE A 463 4.36 -25.96 22.22
N PHE A 464 5.45 -26.45 22.83
CA PHE A 464 6.03 -27.73 22.49
C PHE A 464 5.19 -28.91 23.00
N SER A 465 4.57 -28.79 24.18
CA SER A 465 3.65 -29.81 24.69
C SER A 465 2.43 -29.92 23.76
N LYS A 466 1.83 -28.81 23.39
CA LYS A 466 0.70 -28.79 22.44
C LYS A 466 1.08 -29.32 21.05
N LEU A 467 2.29 -29.04 20.57
CA LEU A 467 2.77 -29.55 19.29
C LEU A 467 2.83 -31.08 19.29
N ILE A 468 3.34 -31.68 20.37
CA ILE A 468 3.45 -33.13 20.53
C ILE A 468 2.08 -33.77 20.75
N ASP A 469 1.20 -33.14 21.53
CA ASP A 469 -0.13 -33.64 21.90
C ASP A 469 -1.20 -33.50 20.78
N GLY A 470 -0.77 -33.52 19.52
CA GLY A 470 -1.65 -33.47 18.34
C GLY A 470 -1.64 -32.17 17.57
N GLY A 471 -0.91 -31.14 18.03
CA GLY A 471 -0.78 -29.84 17.33
C GLY A 471 -0.12 -29.95 15.95
N TYR A 472 0.58 -31.04 15.64
CA TYR A 472 1.10 -31.30 14.29
C TYR A 472 -0.04 -31.44 13.26
N LEU A 473 -1.24 -31.86 13.66
CA LEU A 473 -2.42 -31.91 12.78
C LEU A 473 -2.87 -30.49 12.39
N TRP A 474 -2.67 -29.53 13.28
CA TRP A 474 -2.99 -28.12 13.01
C TRP A 474 -2.22 -27.55 11.84
N MET A 475 -0.99 -28.04 11.61
CA MET A 475 -0.21 -27.69 10.41
C MET A 475 -0.88 -28.22 9.14
N GLY A 476 -1.43 -29.44 9.18
CA GLY A 476 -2.21 -30.00 8.07
C GLY A 476 -3.50 -29.19 7.79
N TYR A 477 -4.21 -28.83 8.86
CA TYR A 477 -5.41 -27.97 8.75
C TYR A 477 -5.08 -26.61 8.14
N ALA A 478 -3.99 -25.98 8.60
CA ALA A 478 -3.53 -24.72 8.05
C ALA A 478 -3.20 -24.81 6.54
N LEU A 479 -2.55 -25.90 6.12
CA LEU A 479 -2.26 -26.12 4.72
C LEU A 479 -3.53 -26.25 3.87
N LEU A 480 -4.56 -26.95 4.35
CA LEU A 480 -5.86 -27.04 3.68
C LEU A 480 -6.56 -25.68 3.61
N ILE A 481 -6.56 -24.92 4.71
CA ILE A 481 -7.16 -23.57 4.77
C ILE A 481 -6.45 -22.61 3.82
N THR A 482 -5.17 -22.84 3.52
CA THR A 482 -4.42 -22.06 2.53
C THR A 482 -4.71 -22.53 1.11
N LEU A 483 -4.56 -23.83 0.84
CA LEU A 483 -4.61 -24.36 -0.53
C LEU A 483 -6.00 -24.32 -1.13
N ILE A 484 -7.03 -24.75 -0.41
CA ILE A 484 -8.39 -24.88 -0.97
C ILE A 484 -8.91 -23.54 -1.49
N PRO A 485 -8.92 -22.44 -0.71
CA PRO A 485 -9.42 -21.16 -1.20
C PRO A 485 -8.59 -20.62 -2.37
N LEU A 486 -7.25 -20.72 -2.27
CA LEU A 486 -6.36 -20.20 -3.32
C LEU A 486 -6.53 -20.94 -4.64
N TRP A 487 -6.57 -22.28 -4.61
CA TRP A 487 -6.74 -23.08 -5.83
C TRP A 487 -8.11 -22.81 -6.48
N ILE A 488 -9.20 -22.85 -5.72
CA ILE A 488 -10.55 -22.60 -6.26
C ILE A 488 -10.60 -21.21 -6.90
N THR A 489 -10.15 -20.19 -6.21
CA THR A 489 -10.27 -18.81 -6.72
C THR A 489 -9.27 -18.51 -7.83
N CYS A 490 -8.08 -19.10 -7.84
CA CYS A 490 -7.14 -18.96 -8.96
C CYS A 490 -7.66 -19.66 -10.22
N VAL A 491 -8.27 -20.84 -10.09
CA VAL A 491 -8.91 -21.55 -11.22
C VAL A 491 -10.07 -20.72 -11.77
N LEU A 492 -10.97 -20.22 -10.91
CA LEU A 492 -12.05 -19.33 -11.32
C LEU A 492 -11.51 -18.05 -11.98
N GLY A 493 -10.49 -17.44 -11.41
CA GLY A 493 -9.83 -16.25 -11.97
C GLY A 493 -9.24 -16.51 -13.35
N ARG A 494 -8.57 -17.64 -13.55
CA ARG A 494 -7.96 -18.00 -14.83
C ARG A 494 -8.99 -18.32 -15.93
N TYR A 495 -9.99 -19.16 -15.62
CA TYR A 495 -10.96 -19.63 -16.62
C TYR A 495 -12.12 -18.66 -16.83
N TRP A 496 -12.68 -18.09 -15.78
CA TRP A 496 -13.87 -17.25 -15.86
C TRP A 496 -13.54 -15.78 -16.11
N LEU A 497 -12.60 -15.23 -15.32
CA LEU A 497 -12.17 -13.83 -15.46
C LEU A 497 -11.03 -13.64 -16.46
N LYS A 498 -10.48 -14.74 -17.02
CA LYS A 498 -9.35 -14.73 -17.98
C LYS A 498 -8.14 -13.93 -17.49
N LEU A 499 -7.86 -14.02 -16.19
CA LEU A 499 -6.74 -13.32 -15.56
C LEU A 499 -5.40 -13.90 -16.05
N ASP A 500 -4.45 -13.02 -16.33
CA ASP A 500 -3.08 -13.42 -16.62
C ASP A 500 -2.35 -13.93 -15.34
N TYR A 501 -1.24 -14.63 -15.54
CA TYR A 501 -0.47 -15.24 -14.46
C TYR A 501 0.06 -14.20 -13.47
N PHE A 502 0.53 -13.05 -13.94
CA PHE A 502 1.06 -11.99 -13.09
C PHE A 502 -0.02 -11.35 -12.21
N THR A 503 -1.22 -11.20 -12.76
CA THR A 503 -2.40 -10.79 -11.98
C THR A 503 -2.75 -11.82 -10.90
N LEU A 504 -2.65 -13.13 -11.20
CA LEU A 504 -2.87 -14.19 -10.20
C LEU A 504 -1.79 -14.19 -9.11
N LEU A 505 -0.52 -13.93 -9.44
CA LEU A 505 0.54 -13.78 -8.42
C LEU A 505 0.21 -12.63 -7.44
N GLY A 506 -0.19 -11.48 -7.97
CA GLY A 506 -0.63 -10.35 -7.14
C GLY A 506 -1.90 -10.65 -6.35
N PHE A 507 -2.83 -11.42 -6.94
CA PHE A 507 -4.04 -11.91 -6.28
C PHE A 507 -3.72 -12.81 -5.08
N ILE A 508 -2.84 -13.79 -5.23
CA ILE A 508 -2.40 -14.67 -4.15
C ILE A 508 -1.79 -13.83 -3.02
N ALA A 509 -0.83 -12.97 -3.34
CA ALA A 509 -0.17 -12.13 -2.34
C ALA A 509 -1.17 -11.23 -1.60
N GLY A 510 -2.10 -10.58 -2.32
CA GLY A 510 -3.11 -9.68 -1.77
C GLY A 510 -4.14 -10.41 -0.91
N THR A 511 -4.63 -11.54 -1.39
CA THR A 511 -5.61 -12.37 -0.68
C THR A 511 -5.02 -12.99 0.59
N MET A 512 -3.74 -13.39 0.54
CA MET A 512 -3.01 -13.90 1.71
C MET A 512 -2.49 -12.79 2.64
N THR A 513 -2.72 -11.54 2.32
CA THR A 513 -2.23 -10.37 3.08
C THR A 513 -0.70 -10.37 3.31
N PHE A 514 0.05 -10.96 2.38
CA PHE A 514 1.48 -11.26 2.51
C PHE A 514 2.31 -10.63 1.37
N ALA A 515 2.81 -9.41 1.58
CA ALA A 515 3.64 -8.71 0.59
C ALA A 515 4.91 -9.50 0.16
N PRO A 516 5.62 -10.24 1.06
CA PRO A 516 6.76 -11.05 0.63
C PRO A 516 6.42 -12.15 -0.39
N ALA A 517 5.15 -12.53 -0.54
CA ALA A 517 4.73 -13.46 -1.59
C ALA A 517 5.07 -12.97 -3.00
N LEU A 518 5.19 -11.65 -3.20
CA LEU A 518 5.64 -11.06 -4.47
C LEU A 518 7.08 -11.43 -4.84
N SER A 519 7.87 -11.91 -3.87
CA SER A 519 9.23 -12.39 -4.10
C SER A 519 9.35 -13.92 -4.10
N LEU A 520 8.23 -14.65 -3.92
CA LEU A 520 8.23 -16.12 -3.90
C LEU A 520 8.62 -16.73 -5.25
N THR A 521 8.42 -16.02 -6.34
CA THR A 521 8.82 -16.47 -7.68
C THR A 521 9.63 -15.38 -8.37
N PRO A 522 10.75 -15.72 -9.04
CA PRO A 522 11.50 -14.75 -9.85
C PRO A 522 10.64 -14.08 -10.94
N ASP A 523 9.58 -14.78 -11.36
CA ASP A 523 8.65 -14.29 -12.37
C ASP A 523 7.89 -13.04 -11.89
N ALA A 524 7.57 -12.94 -10.61
CA ALA A 524 6.80 -11.81 -10.06
C ALA A 524 7.54 -10.45 -10.15
N SER A 525 8.87 -10.47 -10.28
CA SER A 525 9.70 -9.27 -10.43
C SER A 525 9.87 -8.80 -11.88
N LYS A 526 9.41 -9.58 -12.87
CA LYS A 526 9.55 -9.23 -14.30
C LYS A 526 8.72 -8.00 -14.71
N ASN A 527 7.64 -7.70 -13.98
CA ASN A 527 6.85 -6.49 -14.20
C ASN A 527 6.16 -6.04 -12.90
N ASN A 528 5.57 -4.84 -12.90
CA ASN A 528 4.94 -4.23 -11.73
C ASN A 528 3.49 -4.70 -11.48
N ILE A 529 2.92 -5.54 -12.33
CA ILE A 529 1.50 -5.98 -12.21
C ILE A 529 1.23 -6.70 -10.90
N PRO A 530 2.04 -7.68 -10.44
CA PRO A 530 1.77 -8.35 -9.18
C PRO A 530 1.69 -7.37 -8.01
N ALA A 531 2.59 -6.38 -7.95
CA ALA A 531 2.59 -5.36 -6.90
C ALA A 531 1.35 -4.46 -6.96
N ILE A 532 0.93 -4.05 -8.15
CA ILE A 532 -0.29 -3.23 -8.36
C ILE A 532 -1.53 -4.02 -7.93
N ARG A 533 -1.63 -5.30 -8.33
CA ARG A 533 -2.78 -6.15 -7.98
C ARG A 533 -2.82 -6.50 -6.49
N TYR A 534 -1.65 -6.74 -5.89
CA TYR A 534 -1.53 -6.83 -4.44
C TYR A 534 -2.11 -5.60 -3.75
N ALA A 535 -1.65 -4.41 -4.12
CA ALA A 535 -2.12 -3.15 -3.53
C ALA A 535 -3.63 -2.91 -3.73
N THR A 536 -4.18 -3.42 -4.83
CA THR A 536 -5.62 -3.35 -5.14
C THR A 536 -6.47 -4.23 -4.22
N ILE A 537 -6.00 -5.43 -3.88
CA ILE A 537 -6.78 -6.47 -3.20
C ILE A 537 -6.57 -6.42 -1.68
N TYR A 538 -5.32 -6.22 -1.26
CA TYR A 538 -4.88 -6.29 0.13
C TYR A 538 -5.76 -5.51 1.12
N PRO A 539 -6.19 -4.25 0.85
CA PRO A 539 -6.94 -3.44 1.82
C PRO A 539 -8.28 -4.05 2.22
N LEU A 540 -9.06 -4.44 1.20
CA LEU A 540 -10.40 -5.01 1.45
C LEU A 540 -10.28 -6.38 2.08
N THR A 541 -9.37 -7.22 1.60
CA THR A 541 -9.15 -8.57 2.14
C THR A 541 -8.73 -8.52 3.60
N LEU A 542 -7.81 -7.60 3.94
CA LEU A 542 -7.36 -7.40 5.31
C LEU A 542 -8.55 -7.07 6.23
N PHE A 543 -9.34 -6.07 5.84
CA PHE A 543 -10.50 -5.64 6.61
C PHE A 543 -11.52 -6.77 6.81
N VAL A 544 -11.90 -7.44 5.72
CA VAL A 544 -12.89 -8.53 5.76
C VAL A 544 -12.40 -9.69 6.63
N ARG A 545 -11.12 -10.06 6.55
CA ARG A 545 -10.55 -11.14 7.38
C ARG A 545 -10.55 -10.81 8.86
N VAL A 546 -10.19 -9.57 9.22
CA VAL A 546 -10.22 -9.13 10.63
C VAL A 546 -11.63 -9.23 11.20
N MET A 547 -12.61 -8.72 10.47
CA MET A 547 -14.01 -8.76 10.92
C MET A 547 -14.55 -10.20 11.05
N LEU A 548 -14.30 -11.03 10.05
CA LEU A 548 -14.82 -12.39 10.05
C LEU A 548 -14.12 -13.31 11.07
N ALA A 549 -12.84 -13.07 11.36
CA ALA A 549 -12.13 -13.78 12.43
C ALA A 549 -12.75 -13.49 13.82
N GLN A 550 -13.10 -12.23 14.09
CA GLN A 550 -13.82 -11.86 15.31
C GLN A 550 -15.21 -12.52 15.37
N TRP A 551 -15.94 -12.51 14.25
CA TRP A 551 -17.27 -13.12 14.18
C TRP A 551 -17.25 -14.63 14.45
N MET A 552 -16.22 -15.34 13.99
CA MET A 552 -16.08 -16.76 14.29
C MET A 552 -15.98 -17.04 15.80
N ILE A 553 -15.22 -16.22 16.54
CA ILE A 553 -15.13 -16.35 18.02
C ILE A 553 -16.45 -15.98 18.69
N LEU A 554 -17.22 -15.04 18.13
CA LEU A 554 -18.49 -14.61 18.73
C LEU A 554 -19.65 -15.58 18.49
N LEU A 555 -19.60 -16.36 17.38
CA LEU A 555 -20.69 -17.25 16.97
C LEU A 555 -20.56 -18.67 17.54
N PHE A 556 -19.34 -19.09 17.88
CA PHE A 556 -19.03 -20.45 18.33
C PHE A 556 -18.25 -20.45 19.64
#